data_e3c7c00cd716fcd178a0cd3484d58461
#
_entry.id   e3c7c00cd716fcd178a0cd3484d58461
#
_cell.length_a   1.000
_cell.length_b   1.000
_cell.length_c   1.000
_cell.angle_alpha   90.00
_cell.angle_beta   90.00
_cell.angle_gamma   90.00
#
_symmetry.space_group_name_H-M   'P 1'
#
loop_
_entity.id
_entity.type
_entity.pdbx_description
1 polymer ?
#
loop_
_entity_poly.entity_id
_entity_poly.type
_entity_poly.pdbx_seq_one_letter_code
_entity_poly.pdbx_strand_id
1 'polypeptide(L)'
;MIKGIEIKNFRGVSEGKIDDFDNLNIFVGKNNCGKSTVLDALAILISPKKLTMIVERRGWYGLDSVKSIFRYRNMENPIEIIGNGIQVKIKRSGYSIEERTIGDRMILLTVSYLKNGKMEYEYNVKFNPDERNIGSLPYKDGKEEPDIIILDHNIIHGVGLGEAYSKVFDKGFEAHQELLDVINQVYPDVIDIRLFSEKIGPEVIYKTGKVPIYAMGDGFKSAYITLAFLSGIENGYILCEEPENYQHPSSRDLVVKGICEAAKNNQIFISTHSLEFIDVLLSNVNNINVKFFSLELDQNSGKLSYYSFDSQSAIFRRKELEADLRR
;
A
#
# COMPACT_ATOMS: atom_id res chain seq x y z
N MET A 1 -2.37 1.08 16.35
CA MET A 1 -2.04 2.17 15.37
C MET A 1 -0.57 2.50 15.45
N ILE A 2 0.09 2.67 14.32
CA ILE A 2 1.47 3.16 14.21
C ILE A 2 1.48 4.67 14.44
N LYS A 3 2.40 5.17 15.27
CA LYS A 3 2.53 6.59 15.60
C LYS A 3 3.69 7.28 14.88
N GLY A 4 4.61 6.50 14.34
CA GLY A 4 5.74 7.02 13.57
C GLY A 4 6.57 5.89 12.98
N ILE A 5 7.48 6.25 12.10
CA ILE A 5 8.41 5.32 11.44
C ILE A 5 9.79 5.95 11.32
N GLU A 6 10.83 5.16 11.56
CA GLU A 6 12.21 5.48 11.24
C GLU A 6 12.72 4.49 10.19
N ILE A 7 13.37 4.98 9.17
CA ILE A 7 13.83 4.21 8.01
C ILE A 7 15.32 4.43 7.83
N LYS A 8 16.09 3.33 7.68
CA LYS A 8 17.53 3.39 7.36
C LYS A 8 17.88 2.46 6.21
N ASN A 9 18.68 2.95 5.29
CA ASN A 9 19.24 2.23 4.14
C ASN A 9 18.21 1.54 3.24
N PHE A 10 17.00 2.08 3.14
CA PHE A 10 15.94 1.50 2.34
C PHE A 10 15.71 2.30 1.06
N ARG A 11 15.92 1.68 -0.11
CA ARG A 11 15.81 2.31 -1.44
C ARG A 11 16.62 3.61 -1.53
N GLY A 12 15.96 4.74 -1.86
CA GLY A 12 16.61 6.07 -1.91
C GLY A 12 16.93 6.66 -0.54
N VAL A 13 16.31 6.16 0.54
CA VAL A 13 16.45 6.72 1.88
C VAL A 13 17.67 6.17 2.60
N SER A 14 18.61 7.05 3.00
CA SER A 14 19.72 6.70 3.91
C SER A 14 19.24 6.66 5.36
N GLU A 15 18.53 7.71 5.75
CA GLU A 15 17.90 7.88 7.05
C GLU A 15 16.68 8.80 6.92
N GLY A 16 15.68 8.54 7.71
CA GLY A 16 14.49 9.39 7.82
C GLY A 16 13.63 8.96 8.97
N LYS A 17 12.99 9.92 9.61
CA LYS A 17 12.05 9.69 10.70
C LYS A 17 10.81 10.52 10.46
N ILE A 18 9.63 9.91 10.60
CA ILE A 18 8.33 10.57 10.50
C ILE A 18 7.55 10.19 11.75
N ASP A 19 7.06 11.16 12.47
CA ASP A 19 6.29 10.99 13.70
C ASP A 19 4.89 11.57 13.54
N ASP A 20 4.03 11.32 14.52
CA ASP A 20 2.70 11.93 14.69
C ASP A 20 1.65 11.45 13.66
N PHE A 21 1.69 10.16 13.30
CA PHE A 21 0.66 9.55 12.48
C PHE A 21 -0.71 9.48 13.20
N ASP A 22 -1.77 9.68 12.43
CA ASP A 22 -3.16 9.62 12.88
C ASP A 22 -3.96 8.53 12.14
N ASN A 23 -5.28 8.59 12.15
CA ASN A 23 -6.14 7.62 11.45
C ASN A 23 -5.93 7.68 9.94
N LEU A 24 -5.93 8.88 9.37
CA LEU A 24 -5.71 9.10 7.94
C LEU A 24 -4.46 9.96 7.73
N ASN A 25 -3.48 9.41 7.00
CA ASN A 25 -2.17 10.01 6.77
C ASN A 25 -1.93 10.18 5.28
N ILE A 26 -1.69 11.41 4.85
CA ILE A 26 -1.52 11.76 3.44
C ILE A 26 -0.09 12.22 3.18
N PHE A 27 0.67 11.42 2.45
CA PHE A 27 2.01 11.78 1.98
C PHE A 27 1.91 12.54 0.67
N VAL A 28 2.33 13.79 0.68
CA VAL A 28 2.38 14.67 -0.48
C VAL A 28 3.83 15.06 -0.81
N GLY A 29 4.06 15.57 -1.98
CA GLY A 29 5.40 16.01 -2.41
C GLY A 29 5.65 15.72 -3.88
N LYS A 30 6.78 16.21 -4.39
CA LYS A 30 7.22 16.01 -5.76
C LYS A 30 7.47 14.53 -6.07
N ASN A 31 7.61 14.20 -7.35
CA ASN A 31 8.08 12.87 -7.74
C ASN A 31 9.47 12.60 -7.14
N ASN A 32 9.74 11.37 -6.77
CA ASN A 32 10.99 10.91 -6.13
C ASN A 32 11.30 11.54 -4.76
N CYS A 33 10.31 12.12 -4.06
CA CYS A 33 10.50 12.63 -2.69
C CYS A 33 10.35 11.55 -1.59
N GLY A 34 10.19 10.28 -1.96
CA GLY A 34 10.17 9.16 -1.02
C GLY A 34 8.79 8.64 -0.60
N LYS A 35 7.68 9.16 -1.15
CA LYS A 35 6.30 8.72 -0.78
C LYS A 35 6.10 7.21 -0.83
N SER A 36 6.37 6.60 -1.98
CA SER A 36 6.25 5.15 -2.15
C SER A 36 7.25 4.37 -1.28
N THR A 37 8.44 4.93 -1.00
CA THR A 37 9.41 4.32 -0.09
C THR A 37 8.88 4.27 1.33
N VAL A 38 8.21 5.32 1.79
CA VAL A 38 7.58 5.35 3.12
C VAL A 38 6.42 4.35 3.20
N LEU A 39 5.56 4.27 2.17
CA LEU A 39 4.48 3.26 2.13
C LEU A 39 5.03 1.83 2.17
N ASP A 40 6.06 1.54 1.37
CA ASP A 40 6.69 0.22 1.36
C ASP A 40 7.35 -0.12 2.71
N ALA A 41 7.98 0.87 3.36
CA ALA A 41 8.55 0.68 4.69
C ALA A 41 7.47 0.43 5.74
N LEU A 42 6.34 1.15 5.69
CA LEU A 42 5.18 0.89 6.55
C LEU A 42 4.63 -0.52 6.34
N ALA A 43 4.50 -0.96 5.09
CA ALA A 43 4.05 -2.32 4.79
C ALA A 43 4.96 -3.39 5.43
N ILE A 44 6.27 -3.23 5.34
CA ILE A 44 7.26 -4.13 5.95
C ILE A 44 7.21 -4.06 7.48
N LEU A 45 7.03 -2.87 8.07
CA LEU A 45 6.93 -2.70 9.52
C LEU A 45 5.70 -3.40 10.09
N ILE A 46 4.55 -3.30 9.39
CA ILE A 46 3.28 -3.90 9.80
C ILE A 46 3.30 -5.41 9.61
N SER A 47 3.77 -5.86 8.46
CA SER A 47 3.86 -7.27 8.09
C SER A 47 5.16 -7.53 7.30
N PRO A 48 6.22 -7.99 7.96
CA PRO A 48 7.50 -8.28 7.29
C PRO A 48 7.39 -9.27 6.13
N LYS A 49 6.38 -10.15 6.12
CA LYS A 49 6.08 -11.07 5.00
C LYS A 49 5.75 -10.34 3.70
N LYS A 50 5.31 -9.09 3.76
CA LYS A 50 5.07 -8.26 2.57
C LYS A 50 6.36 -7.87 1.82
N LEU A 51 7.55 -8.17 2.39
CA LEU A 51 8.84 -7.90 1.71
C LEU A 51 8.90 -8.49 0.32
N THR A 52 8.45 -9.73 0.11
CA THR A 52 8.45 -10.39 -1.20
C THR A 52 7.57 -9.63 -2.19
N MET A 53 6.34 -9.32 -1.78
CA MET A 53 5.42 -8.53 -2.59
C MET A 53 5.98 -7.15 -2.94
N ILE A 54 6.65 -6.48 -1.98
CA ILE A 54 7.28 -5.15 -2.19
C ILE A 54 8.40 -5.23 -3.23
N VAL A 55 9.18 -6.32 -3.26
CA VAL A 55 10.23 -6.53 -4.26
C VAL A 55 9.63 -6.71 -5.66
N GLU A 56 8.54 -7.49 -5.78
CA GLU A 56 7.90 -7.83 -7.07
C GLU A 56 6.96 -6.75 -7.60
N ARG A 57 6.39 -5.97 -6.72
CA ARG A 57 5.30 -5.02 -6.95
C ARG A 57 5.53 -4.04 -8.11
N ARG A 58 6.78 -3.75 -8.44
CA ARG A 58 7.12 -2.80 -9.49
C ARG A 58 7.41 -3.44 -10.85
N GLY A 59 7.04 -4.71 -11.03
CA GLY A 59 7.26 -5.44 -12.27
C GLY A 59 8.73 -5.70 -12.57
N TRP A 60 9.61 -5.54 -11.60
CA TRP A 60 11.02 -5.85 -11.72
C TRP A 60 11.23 -7.27 -11.20
N TYR A 61 11.91 -8.07 -11.98
CA TYR A 61 12.17 -9.47 -11.67
C TYR A 61 13.67 -9.72 -11.53
N GLY A 62 14.01 -10.81 -10.84
CA GLY A 62 15.37 -11.25 -10.70
C GLY A 62 16.13 -10.54 -9.57
N LEU A 63 17.42 -10.83 -9.50
CA LEU A 63 18.28 -10.40 -8.38
C LEU A 63 18.46 -8.88 -8.28
N ASP A 64 18.31 -8.16 -9.37
CA ASP A 64 18.44 -6.70 -9.37
C ASP A 64 17.27 -6.00 -8.67
N SER A 65 16.06 -6.60 -8.71
CA SER A 65 14.93 -6.08 -7.94
C SER A 65 15.18 -6.21 -6.43
N VAL A 66 15.76 -7.33 -6.01
CA VAL A 66 16.13 -7.55 -4.60
C VAL A 66 17.21 -6.57 -4.16
N LYS A 67 18.27 -6.38 -4.97
CA LYS A 67 19.31 -5.40 -4.66
C LYS A 67 18.77 -3.98 -4.58
N SER A 68 17.75 -3.65 -5.40
CA SER A 68 17.17 -2.31 -5.49
C SER A 68 16.44 -1.85 -4.23
N ILE A 69 16.08 -2.76 -3.30
CA ILE A 69 15.54 -2.35 -1.99
C ILE A 69 16.63 -1.79 -1.06
N PHE A 70 17.90 -2.12 -1.29
CA PHE A 70 19.03 -1.55 -0.56
C PHE A 70 19.49 -0.26 -1.23
N ARG A 71 19.86 0.72 -0.40
CA ARG A 71 20.37 1.99 -0.91
C ARG A 71 21.60 1.78 -1.81
N TYR A 72 21.54 2.36 -3.03
CA TYR A 72 22.58 2.18 -4.05
C TYR A 72 22.95 0.72 -4.35
N ARG A 73 22.00 -0.22 -4.11
CA ARG A 73 22.22 -1.67 -4.24
C ARG A 73 23.33 -2.22 -3.31
N ASN A 74 23.70 -1.45 -2.28
CA ASN A 74 24.72 -1.88 -1.31
C ASN A 74 24.09 -2.74 -0.22
N MET A 75 24.25 -4.04 -0.34
CA MET A 75 23.71 -5.05 0.58
C MET A 75 24.58 -5.27 1.84
N GLU A 76 25.72 -4.58 1.96
CA GLU A 76 26.58 -4.65 3.16
C GLU A 76 25.93 -3.93 4.33
N ASN A 77 25.16 -2.88 4.06
CA ASN A 77 24.46 -2.13 5.08
C ASN A 77 23.03 -2.71 5.26
N PRO A 78 22.66 -3.14 6.47
CA PRO A 78 21.32 -3.64 6.72
C PRO A 78 20.28 -2.53 6.53
N ILE A 79 19.09 -2.93 6.07
CA ILE A 79 17.90 -2.09 6.14
C ILE A 79 17.36 -2.18 7.56
N GLU A 80 17.01 -1.04 8.16
CA GLU A 80 16.31 -1.00 9.44
C GLU A 80 15.06 -0.14 9.32
N ILE A 81 13.93 -0.70 9.76
CA ILE A 81 12.64 -0.03 9.79
C ILE A 81 12.10 -0.15 11.22
N ILE A 82 11.86 1.00 11.86
CA ILE A 82 11.54 1.05 13.29
C ILE A 82 10.26 1.86 13.50
N GLY A 83 9.37 1.38 14.35
CA GLY A 83 8.15 2.12 14.75
C GLY A 83 7.39 1.39 15.86
N ASN A 84 6.77 2.13 16.78
CA ASN A 84 5.95 1.58 17.88
C ASN A 84 6.62 0.45 18.70
N GLY A 85 7.91 0.56 18.95
CA GLY A 85 8.66 -0.48 19.65
C GLY A 85 8.94 -1.73 18.80
N ILE A 86 8.59 -1.72 17.53
CA ILE A 86 8.92 -2.76 16.56
C ILE A 86 10.15 -2.32 15.77
N GLN A 87 11.06 -3.25 15.52
CA GLN A 87 12.19 -3.08 14.59
C GLN A 87 12.23 -4.26 13.63
N VAL A 88 12.18 -3.97 12.35
CA VAL A 88 12.45 -4.94 11.29
C VAL A 88 13.82 -4.67 10.72
N LYS A 89 14.69 -5.69 10.76
CA LYS A 89 16.03 -5.60 10.20
C LYS A 89 16.18 -6.61 9.08
N ILE A 90 16.61 -6.15 7.91
CA ILE A 90 16.82 -6.96 6.73
C ILE A 90 18.30 -6.89 6.37
N LYS A 91 18.95 -8.03 6.37
CA LYS A 91 20.37 -8.17 6.02
C LYS A 91 20.57 -9.27 4.98
N ARG A 92 21.60 -9.16 4.20
CA ARG A 92 22.04 -10.26 3.35
C ARG A 92 22.60 -11.37 4.26
N SER A 93 22.06 -12.57 4.08
CA SER A 93 22.67 -13.79 4.61
C SER A 93 23.77 -14.23 3.63
N GLY A 94 24.85 -14.85 4.09
CA GLY A 94 25.90 -15.34 3.21
C GLY A 94 25.38 -16.22 2.08
N TYR A 95 26.19 -16.45 1.04
CA TYR A 95 25.81 -17.41 -0.02
C TYR A 95 25.65 -18.80 0.61
N SER A 96 24.57 -19.53 0.27
CA SER A 96 24.50 -20.95 0.59
C SER A 96 25.57 -21.69 -0.21
N ILE A 97 26.41 -22.49 0.47
CA ILE A 97 27.54 -23.21 -0.11
C ILE A 97 27.07 -24.36 -1.04
N GLU A 98 25.79 -24.72 -1.04
CA GLU A 98 25.24 -25.86 -1.75
C GLU A 98 25.05 -25.68 -3.25
N GLU A 99 25.23 -24.46 -3.81
CA GLU A 99 24.98 -24.18 -5.22
C GLU A 99 26.24 -23.71 -5.95
N ARG A 100 27.21 -24.62 -6.10
CA ARG A 100 28.35 -24.47 -7.01
C ARG A 100 28.05 -24.99 -8.44
N THR A 101 26.81 -25.07 -8.82
CA THR A 101 26.43 -25.31 -10.21
C THR A 101 26.37 -24.01 -10.99
N ILE A 102 27.12 -23.96 -12.05
CA ILE A 102 27.35 -22.83 -12.95
C ILE A 102 26.02 -22.13 -13.32
N GLY A 103 25.79 -20.90 -12.84
CA GLY A 103 24.74 -19.98 -13.35
C GLY A 103 23.89 -19.25 -12.31
N ASP A 104 23.48 -19.90 -11.23
CA ASP A 104 22.43 -19.36 -10.36
C ASP A 104 22.96 -18.68 -9.11
N ARG A 105 23.11 -17.36 -9.20
CA ARG A 105 23.42 -16.54 -8.03
C ARG A 105 22.12 -16.24 -7.27
N MET A 106 21.79 -17.06 -6.29
CA MET A 106 20.68 -16.76 -5.39
C MET A 106 21.05 -15.67 -4.37
N ILE A 107 20.07 -14.84 -4.00
CA ILE A 107 20.19 -13.93 -2.87
C ILE A 107 19.36 -14.49 -1.72
N LEU A 108 20.00 -14.64 -0.57
CA LEU A 108 19.36 -14.99 0.69
C LEU A 108 19.34 -13.76 1.59
N LEU A 109 18.15 -13.34 2.01
CA LEU A 109 17.96 -12.28 2.99
C LEU A 109 17.49 -12.87 4.32
N THR A 110 18.08 -12.43 5.41
CA THR A 110 17.57 -12.67 6.76
C THR A 110 16.71 -11.48 7.17
N VAL A 111 15.48 -11.75 7.57
CA VAL A 111 14.53 -10.79 8.11
C VAL A 111 14.35 -11.07 9.60
N SER A 112 14.78 -10.14 10.44
CA SER A 112 14.67 -10.22 11.89
C SER A 112 13.60 -9.25 12.38
N TYR A 113 12.65 -9.74 13.16
CA TYR A 113 11.59 -8.94 13.79
C TYR A 113 11.82 -8.87 15.29
N LEU A 114 11.98 -7.66 15.80
CA LEU A 114 12.19 -7.39 17.21
C LEU A 114 11.01 -6.55 17.75
N LYS A 115 10.57 -6.86 18.96
CA LYS A 115 9.56 -6.07 19.67
C LYS A 115 10.12 -5.66 21.03
N ASN A 116 10.13 -4.36 21.32
CA ASN A 116 10.72 -3.78 22.52
C ASN A 116 12.15 -4.26 22.77
N GLY A 117 12.95 -4.35 21.70
CA GLY A 117 14.35 -4.77 21.74
C GLY A 117 14.59 -6.27 21.89
N LYS A 118 13.53 -7.10 21.99
CA LYS A 118 13.64 -8.56 22.06
C LYS A 118 13.35 -9.17 20.69
N MET A 119 14.18 -10.14 20.28
CA MET A 119 13.93 -10.92 19.08
C MET A 119 12.65 -11.75 19.29
N GLU A 120 11.64 -11.52 18.45
CA GLU A 120 10.41 -12.30 18.43
C GLU A 120 10.53 -13.46 17.46
N TYR A 121 11.05 -13.17 16.27
CA TYR A 121 11.31 -14.18 15.24
C TYR A 121 12.33 -13.71 14.20
N GLU A 122 12.89 -14.66 13.50
CA GLU A 122 13.78 -14.45 12.36
C GLU A 122 13.45 -15.49 11.29
N TYR A 123 13.47 -15.10 10.02
CA TYR A 123 13.30 -16.02 8.90
C TYR A 123 14.17 -15.61 7.71
N ASN A 124 14.41 -16.56 6.83
CA ASN A 124 15.18 -16.34 5.63
C ASN A 124 14.26 -16.31 4.40
N VAL A 125 14.51 -15.36 3.50
CA VAL A 125 13.83 -15.24 2.22
C VAL A 125 14.84 -15.54 1.11
N LYS A 126 14.52 -16.49 0.27
CA LYS A 126 15.34 -16.92 -0.84
C LYS A 126 14.81 -16.32 -2.14
N PHE A 127 15.67 -15.67 -2.90
CA PHE A 127 15.32 -15.08 -4.19
C PHE A 127 16.09 -15.77 -5.30
N ASN A 128 15.37 -16.42 -6.22
CA ASN A 128 15.92 -17.07 -7.40
C ASN A 128 15.83 -16.14 -8.60
N PRO A 129 16.87 -16.10 -9.48
CA PRO A 129 16.87 -15.23 -10.66
C PRO A 129 15.79 -15.60 -11.69
N ASP A 130 15.42 -16.88 -11.78
CA ASP A 130 14.55 -17.43 -12.82
C ASP A 130 13.10 -17.68 -12.36
N GLU A 131 12.82 -17.55 -11.07
CA GLU A 131 11.49 -17.81 -10.52
C GLU A 131 10.72 -16.51 -10.30
N ARG A 132 9.50 -16.43 -10.86
CA ARG A 132 8.54 -15.36 -10.54
C ARG A 132 7.96 -15.50 -9.14
N ASN A 133 8.13 -16.65 -8.49
CA ASN A 133 7.65 -16.94 -7.15
C ASN A 133 8.82 -17.01 -6.18
N ILE A 134 8.86 -16.07 -5.27
CA ILE A 134 9.83 -16.03 -4.19
C ILE A 134 9.35 -16.98 -3.11
N GLY A 135 10.09 -18.08 -2.93
CA GLY A 135 9.84 -19.01 -1.84
C GLY A 135 10.21 -18.35 -0.50
N SER A 136 9.25 -17.94 0.28
CA SER A 136 9.47 -17.69 1.71
C SER A 136 9.64 -19.05 2.40
N LEU A 137 10.74 -19.26 3.15
CA LEU A 137 10.83 -20.41 4.03
C LEU A 137 9.77 -20.28 5.14
N PRO A 138 9.06 -21.35 5.48
CA PRO A 138 7.89 -21.26 6.35
C PRO A 138 8.27 -20.71 7.72
N TYR A 139 7.62 -19.65 8.09
CA TYR A 139 7.57 -19.15 9.44
C TYR A 139 6.80 -20.13 10.34
N LYS A 140 7.41 -20.55 11.44
CA LYS A 140 6.89 -21.64 12.29
C LYS A 140 5.89 -21.22 13.37
N ASP A 141 5.62 -19.94 13.57
CA ASP A 141 4.76 -19.49 14.66
C ASP A 141 3.46 -18.87 14.16
N GLY A 142 2.33 -19.43 14.62
CA GLY A 142 0.98 -19.01 14.31
C GLY A 142 0.57 -17.67 14.97
N LYS A 143 1.46 -16.67 15.00
CA LYS A 143 1.05 -15.32 15.39
C LYS A 143 0.26 -14.69 14.25
N GLU A 144 -0.96 -14.28 14.56
CA GLU A 144 -1.79 -13.50 13.64
C GLU A 144 -1.08 -12.16 13.35
N GLU A 145 -0.80 -11.92 12.09
CA GLU A 145 -0.35 -10.61 11.63
C GLU A 145 -1.55 -9.66 11.53
N PRO A 146 -1.33 -8.35 11.74
CA PRO A 146 -2.38 -7.37 11.49
C PRO A 146 -2.92 -7.46 10.07
N ASP A 147 -4.21 -7.29 9.87
CA ASP A 147 -4.77 -7.20 8.52
C ASP A 147 -4.24 -5.95 7.82
N ILE A 148 -3.64 -6.14 6.66
CA ILE A 148 -3.02 -5.08 5.87
C ILE A 148 -3.36 -5.24 4.40
N ILE A 149 -3.89 -4.18 3.82
CA ILE A 149 -4.19 -4.06 2.39
C ILE A 149 -3.25 -3.03 1.76
N ILE A 150 -2.71 -3.38 0.59
CA ILE A 150 -1.88 -2.47 -0.19
C ILE A 150 -2.56 -2.31 -1.55
N LEU A 151 -3.00 -1.09 -1.83
CA LEU A 151 -3.66 -0.71 -3.06
C LEU A 151 -2.70 0.11 -3.92
N ASP A 152 -2.40 -0.36 -5.11
CA ASP A 152 -1.61 0.35 -6.11
C ASP A 152 -2.13 0.08 -7.53
N HIS A 153 -1.51 0.69 -8.53
CA HIS A 153 -1.92 0.54 -9.93
C HIS A 153 -1.84 -0.90 -10.45
N ASN A 154 -1.02 -1.77 -9.87
CA ASN A 154 -0.87 -3.16 -10.32
C ASN A 154 -2.05 -4.03 -9.92
N ILE A 155 -2.72 -3.72 -8.82
CA ILE A 155 -3.85 -4.51 -8.33
C ILE A 155 -5.04 -4.47 -9.29
N ILE A 156 -5.18 -3.39 -10.07
CA ILE A 156 -6.24 -3.20 -11.06
C ILE A 156 -6.13 -4.18 -12.23
N HIS A 157 -4.91 -4.56 -12.57
CA HIS A 157 -4.60 -5.45 -13.71
C HIS A 157 -4.27 -6.88 -13.31
N GLY A 158 -4.26 -7.18 -12.01
CA GLY A 158 -3.88 -8.49 -11.45
C GLY A 158 -5.06 -9.28 -10.88
N VAL A 159 -4.73 -10.16 -9.94
CA VAL A 159 -5.69 -11.02 -9.21
C VAL A 159 -6.59 -10.25 -8.22
N GLY A 160 -6.37 -8.97 -8.04
CA GLY A 160 -7.06 -8.14 -7.06
C GLY A 160 -8.60 -8.08 -7.22
N LEU A 161 -9.12 -8.29 -8.44
CA LEU A 161 -10.57 -8.27 -8.69
C LEU A 161 -11.32 -9.41 -7.96
N GLY A 162 -10.78 -10.62 -8.00
CA GLY A 162 -11.35 -11.76 -7.30
C GLY A 162 -11.21 -11.63 -5.78
N GLU A 163 -10.05 -11.19 -5.32
CA GLU A 163 -9.80 -10.95 -3.89
C GLU A 163 -10.72 -9.84 -3.34
N ALA A 164 -10.88 -8.74 -4.08
CA ALA A 164 -11.78 -7.66 -3.71
C ALA A 164 -13.24 -8.15 -3.56
N TYR A 165 -13.70 -8.96 -4.51
CA TYR A 165 -15.04 -9.58 -4.44
C TYR A 165 -15.19 -10.45 -3.19
N SER A 166 -14.23 -11.37 -2.95
CA SER A 166 -14.28 -12.27 -1.80
C SER A 166 -14.28 -11.50 -0.48
N LYS A 167 -13.47 -10.47 -0.32
CA LYS A 167 -13.41 -9.64 0.89
C LYS A 167 -14.75 -9.03 1.27
N VAL A 168 -15.54 -8.59 0.30
CA VAL A 168 -16.88 -8.03 0.55
C VAL A 168 -17.88 -9.13 0.80
N PHE A 169 -17.84 -10.20 -0.01
CA PHE A 169 -18.81 -11.30 0.07
C PHE A 169 -18.69 -12.07 1.40
N ASP A 170 -17.48 -12.21 1.92
CA ASP A 170 -17.22 -12.86 3.23
C ASP A 170 -17.82 -12.09 4.40
N LYS A 171 -18.08 -10.77 4.26
CA LYS A 171 -18.82 -9.97 5.23
C LYS A 171 -20.35 -10.14 5.17
N GLY A 172 -20.83 -10.80 4.13
CA GLY A 172 -22.24 -11.10 3.96
C GLY A 172 -22.97 -10.23 2.94
N PHE A 173 -24.24 -10.55 2.74
CA PHE A 173 -25.07 -9.93 1.71
C PHE A 173 -25.28 -8.43 1.92
N GLU A 174 -25.40 -7.97 3.15
CA GLU A 174 -25.60 -6.54 3.47
C GLU A 174 -24.41 -5.70 3.00
N ALA A 175 -23.17 -6.12 3.30
CA ALA A 175 -21.96 -5.42 2.86
C ALA A 175 -21.85 -5.37 1.32
N HIS A 176 -22.28 -6.42 0.65
CA HIS A 176 -22.33 -6.45 -0.81
C HIS A 176 -23.35 -5.45 -1.37
N GLN A 177 -24.55 -5.36 -0.78
CA GLN A 177 -25.57 -4.39 -1.19
C GLN A 177 -25.11 -2.94 -0.93
N GLU A 178 -24.52 -2.66 0.22
CA GLU A 178 -23.97 -1.35 0.53
C GLU A 178 -22.91 -0.91 -0.51
N LEU A 179 -22.01 -1.82 -0.90
CA LEU A 179 -21.03 -1.54 -1.95
C LEU A 179 -21.71 -1.25 -3.29
N LEU A 180 -22.74 -2.00 -3.68
CA LEU A 180 -23.51 -1.77 -4.91
C LEU A 180 -24.21 -0.42 -4.88
N ASP A 181 -24.83 -0.06 -3.75
CA ASP A 181 -25.51 1.23 -3.60
C ASP A 181 -24.52 2.41 -3.76
N VAL A 182 -23.31 2.23 -3.25
CA VAL A 182 -22.22 3.21 -3.44
C VAL A 182 -21.81 3.29 -4.90
N ILE A 183 -21.59 2.16 -5.56
CA ILE A 183 -21.20 2.11 -7.00
C ILE A 183 -22.29 2.70 -7.89
N ASN A 184 -23.57 2.45 -7.59
CA ASN A 184 -24.72 2.90 -8.36
C ASN A 184 -24.88 4.44 -8.37
N GLN A 185 -24.26 5.17 -7.45
CA GLN A 185 -24.23 6.64 -7.49
C GLN A 185 -23.53 7.17 -8.73
N VAL A 186 -22.59 6.41 -9.31
CA VAL A 186 -21.81 6.79 -10.51
C VAL A 186 -22.13 5.89 -11.70
N TYR A 187 -22.50 4.64 -11.44
CA TYR A 187 -22.78 3.61 -12.46
C TYR A 187 -24.19 3.03 -12.27
N PRO A 188 -25.25 3.84 -12.54
CA PRO A 188 -26.64 3.48 -12.18
C PRO A 188 -27.22 2.30 -12.97
N ASP A 189 -26.57 1.89 -14.05
CA ASP A 189 -27.01 0.75 -14.86
C ASP A 189 -26.51 -0.61 -14.33
N VAL A 190 -25.62 -0.61 -13.34
CA VAL A 190 -25.13 -1.82 -12.68
C VAL A 190 -26.22 -2.36 -11.76
N ILE A 191 -26.66 -3.58 -11.99
CA ILE A 191 -27.66 -4.25 -11.15
C ILE A 191 -27.00 -5.02 -10.02
N ASP A 192 -25.91 -5.73 -10.36
CA ASP A 192 -25.23 -6.60 -9.41
C ASP A 192 -23.78 -6.91 -9.89
N ILE A 193 -22.95 -7.43 -9.01
CA ILE A 193 -21.63 -7.95 -9.32
C ILE A 193 -21.52 -9.33 -8.68
N ARG A 194 -21.32 -10.39 -9.50
CA ARG A 194 -21.30 -11.77 -9.02
C ARG A 194 -20.16 -12.59 -9.61
N LEU A 195 -19.69 -13.52 -8.81
CA LEU A 195 -18.73 -14.55 -9.24
C LEU A 195 -19.50 -15.77 -9.73
N PHE A 196 -19.52 -16.00 -11.06
CA PHE A 196 -20.12 -17.20 -11.65
C PHE A 196 -19.07 -18.30 -11.94
N SER A 197 -17.82 -17.90 -12.12
CA SER A 197 -16.73 -18.81 -12.42
C SER A 197 -15.40 -18.21 -11.91
N GLU A 198 -14.63 -18.99 -11.18
CA GLU A 198 -13.30 -18.60 -10.73
C GLU A 198 -12.34 -18.32 -11.89
N LYS A 199 -12.52 -18.97 -13.04
CA LYS A 199 -11.68 -18.75 -14.24
C LYS A 199 -11.92 -17.39 -14.88
N ILE A 200 -13.15 -16.87 -14.80
CA ILE A 200 -13.55 -15.59 -15.42
C ILE A 200 -13.45 -14.45 -14.41
N GLY A 201 -13.54 -14.77 -13.13
CA GLY A 201 -13.65 -13.77 -12.07
C GLY A 201 -15.06 -13.18 -11.97
N PRO A 202 -15.24 -12.09 -11.19
CA PRO A 202 -16.54 -11.43 -11.04
C PRO A 202 -17.03 -10.83 -12.35
N GLU A 203 -18.35 -10.85 -12.55
CA GLU A 203 -19.04 -10.27 -13.70
C GLU A 203 -20.01 -9.20 -13.24
N VAL A 204 -20.05 -8.09 -13.96
CA VAL A 204 -21.00 -6.97 -13.76
C VAL A 204 -22.28 -7.29 -14.51
N ILE A 205 -23.42 -7.24 -13.83
CA ILE A 205 -24.75 -7.58 -14.34
C ILE A 205 -25.50 -6.31 -14.70
N TYR A 206 -26.00 -6.27 -15.92
CA TYR A 206 -26.87 -5.24 -16.47
C TYR A 206 -28.23 -5.85 -16.86
N LYS A 207 -29.26 -5.01 -17.14
CA LYS A 207 -30.57 -5.48 -17.67
C LYS A 207 -30.44 -6.30 -18.95
N THR A 208 -29.45 -5.98 -19.78
CA THR A 208 -29.27 -6.56 -21.13
C THR A 208 -28.31 -7.73 -21.16
N GLY A 209 -27.62 -8.04 -20.04
CA GLY A 209 -26.63 -9.11 -19.96
C GLY A 209 -25.59 -8.89 -18.90
N LYS A 210 -24.47 -9.58 -19.02
CA LYS A 210 -23.36 -9.50 -18.08
C LYS A 210 -22.02 -9.35 -18.78
N VAL A 211 -21.08 -8.68 -18.15
CA VAL A 211 -19.73 -8.40 -18.65
C VAL A 211 -18.71 -8.74 -17.58
N PRO A 212 -17.67 -9.51 -17.89
CA PRO A 212 -16.58 -9.76 -16.95
C PRO A 212 -15.97 -8.43 -16.49
N ILE A 213 -15.73 -8.29 -15.19
CA ILE A 213 -15.23 -7.03 -14.62
C ILE A 213 -13.86 -6.64 -15.18
N TYR A 214 -13.01 -7.62 -15.57
CA TYR A 214 -11.72 -7.34 -16.20
C TYR A 214 -11.87 -6.64 -17.59
N ALA A 215 -13.01 -6.79 -18.24
CA ALA A 215 -13.32 -6.14 -19.53
C ALA A 215 -13.91 -4.74 -19.37
N MET A 216 -14.20 -4.32 -18.13
CA MET A 216 -14.64 -2.96 -17.85
C MET A 216 -13.49 -1.95 -17.99
N GLY A 217 -13.83 -0.69 -18.15
CA GLY A 217 -12.84 0.39 -18.17
C GLY A 217 -12.06 0.49 -16.85
N ASP A 218 -10.80 0.92 -16.93
CA ASP A 218 -9.89 0.98 -15.77
C ASP A 218 -10.42 1.86 -14.62
N GLY A 219 -11.19 2.92 -14.95
CA GLY A 219 -11.83 3.75 -13.94
C GLY A 219 -12.86 3.01 -13.09
N PHE A 220 -13.69 2.16 -13.71
CA PHE A 220 -14.63 1.30 -13.01
C PHE A 220 -13.89 0.28 -12.13
N LYS A 221 -12.90 -0.42 -12.71
CA LYS A 221 -12.10 -1.43 -11.99
C LYS A 221 -11.40 -0.82 -10.77
N SER A 222 -10.78 0.34 -10.96
CA SER A 222 -10.08 1.05 -9.89
C SER A 222 -11.04 1.47 -8.77
N ALA A 223 -12.20 2.04 -9.10
CA ALA A 223 -13.22 2.41 -8.11
C ALA A 223 -13.75 1.19 -7.36
N TYR A 224 -14.14 0.14 -8.10
CA TYR A 224 -14.65 -1.10 -7.50
C TYR A 224 -13.65 -1.75 -6.56
N ILE A 225 -12.42 -1.99 -7.02
CA ILE A 225 -11.38 -2.63 -6.20
C ILE A 225 -11.12 -1.82 -4.94
N THR A 226 -10.93 -0.50 -5.08
CA THR A 226 -10.63 0.37 -3.94
C THR A 226 -11.76 0.33 -2.93
N LEU A 227 -13.00 0.52 -3.36
CA LEU A 227 -14.18 0.52 -2.47
C LEU A 227 -14.40 -0.85 -1.82
N ALA A 228 -14.25 -1.94 -2.58
CA ALA A 228 -14.39 -3.29 -2.06
C ALA A 228 -13.37 -3.61 -0.97
N PHE A 229 -12.11 -3.24 -1.15
CA PHE A 229 -11.10 -3.44 -0.11
C PHE A 229 -11.32 -2.53 1.09
N LEU A 230 -11.73 -1.27 0.87
CA LEU A 230 -12.03 -0.33 1.96
C LEU A 230 -13.19 -0.82 2.83
N SER A 231 -14.26 -1.38 2.22
CA SER A 231 -15.40 -1.94 2.95
C SER A 231 -15.09 -3.30 3.58
N GLY A 232 -14.11 -4.03 3.02
CA GLY A 232 -13.73 -5.38 3.44
C GLY A 232 -12.83 -5.47 4.69
N ILE A 233 -12.28 -4.35 5.23
CA ILE A 233 -11.30 -4.35 6.32
C ILE A 233 -11.78 -3.56 7.52
N GLU A 234 -11.52 -4.07 8.73
CA GLU A 234 -11.78 -3.40 10.01
C GLU A 234 -10.62 -3.64 10.99
N ASN A 235 -10.29 -2.60 11.76
CA ASN A 235 -9.20 -2.61 12.73
C ASN A 235 -7.83 -2.96 12.11
N GLY A 236 -7.66 -2.67 10.83
CA GLY A 236 -6.48 -2.98 10.04
C GLY A 236 -5.74 -1.75 9.53
N TYR A 237 -4.85 -2.02 8.57
CA TYR A 237 -4.04 -1.02 7.91
C TYR A 237 -4.30 -1.01 6.41
N ILE A 238 -4.45 0.18 5.84
CA ILE A 238 -4.65 0.36 4.40
C ILE A 238 -3.56 1.30 3.88
N LEU A 239 -2.77 0.82 2.93
CA LEU A 239 -1.75 1.60 2.25
C LEU A 239 -2.21 1.79 0.80
N CYS A 240 -2.37 3.03 0.38
CA CYS A 240 -2.92 3.35 -0.92
C CYS A 240 -1.95 4.26 -1.70
N GLU A 241 -1.45 3.80 -2.84
CA GLU A 241 -0.57 4.57 -3.71
C GLU A 241 -1.38 5.17 -4.86
N GLU A 242 -1.50 6.51 -4.83
CA GLU A 242 -2.17 7.29 -5.87
C GLU A 242 -3.59 6.78 -6.20
N PRO A 243 -4.52 6.77 -5.22
CA PRO A 243 -5.89 6.26 -5.42
C PRO A 243 -6.69 7.03 -6.48
N GLU A 244 -6.23 8.20 -6.86
CA GLU A 244 -6.81 9.02 -7.92
C GLU A 244 -6.55 8.51 -9.34
N ASN A 245 -5.60 7.58 -9.51
CA ASN A 245 -5.23 7.06 -10.82
C ASN A 245 -6.41 6.36 -11.49
N TYR A 246 -6.61 6.67 -12.77
CA TYR A 246 -7.73 6.21 -13.61
C TYR A 246 -9.13 6.69 -13.19
N GLN A 247 -9.26 7.50 -12.11
CA GLN A 247 -10.57 7.96 -11.65
C GLN A 247 -11.09 9.15 -12.45
N HIS A 248 -12.33 9.02 -12.94
CA HIS A 248 -13.11 10.17 -13.37
C HIS A 248 -13.49 11.04 -12.15
N PRO A 249 -13.68 12.35 -12.27
CA PRO A 249 -14.05 13.22 -11.13
C PRO A 249 -15.19 12.68 -10.26
N SER A 250 -16.25 12.13 -10.86
CA SER A 250 -17.39 11.55 -10.13
C SER A 250 -17.03 10.30 -9.32
N SER A 251 -16.22 9.39 -9.87
CA SER A 251 -15.76 8.20 -9.15
C SER A 251 -14.71 8.53 -8.10
N ARG A 252 -13.92 9.59 -8.30
CA ARG A 252 -12.95 10.09 -7.32
C ARG A 252 -13.64 10.54 -6.02
N ASP A 253 -14.73 11.31 -6.11
CA ASP A 253 -15.52 11.72 -4.94
C ASP A 253 -16.03 10.50 -4.16
N LEU A 254 -16.49 9.48 -4.87
CA LEU A 254 -16.94 8.24 -4.28
C LEU A 254 -15.83 7.48 -3.54
N VAL A 255 -14.67 7.34 -4.16
CA VAL A 255 -13.49 6.71 -3.56
C VAL A 255 -13.03 7.48 -2.32
N VAL A 256 -13.02 8.82 -2.37
CA VAL A 256 -12.67 9.66 -1.23
C VAL A 256 -13.64 9.46 -0.06
N LYS A 257 -14.94 9.40 -0.33
CA LYS A 257 -15.95 9.10 0.71
C LYS A 257 -15.72 7.73 1.34
N GLY A 258 -15.43 6.71 0.52
CA GLY A 258 -15.07 5.38 1.00
C GLY A 258 -13.81 5.39 1.88
N ILE A 259 -12.76 6.12 1.50
CA ILE A 259 -11.56 6.31 2.30
C ILE A 259 -11.89 6.96 3.65
N CYS A 260 -12.68 8.02 3.65
CA CYS A 260 -13.08 8.70 4.87
C CYS A 260 -13.89 7.79 5.80
N GLU A 261 -14.80 6.98 5.27
CA GLU A 261 -15.58 6.03 6.07
C GLU A 261 -14.66 4.95 6.66
N ALA A 262 -13.81 4.32 5.86
CA ALA A 262 -12.87 3.31 6.30
C ALA A 262 -11.87 3.84 7.36
N ALA A 263 -11.49 5.12 7.31
CA ALA A 263 -10.57 5.73 8.26
C ALA A 263 -11.12 5.85 9.69
N LYS A 264 -12.43 5.67 9.90
CA LYS A 264 -13.02 5.66 11.23
C LYS A 264 -12.57 4.43 12.05
N ASN A 265 -12.39 3.29 11.41
CA ASN A 265 -12.08 2.01 12.04
C ASN A 265 -10.71 1.45 11.67
N ASN A 266 -9.97 2.12 10.77
CA ASN A 266 -8.68 1.67 10.28
C ASN A 266 -7.64 2.77 10.35
N GLN A 267 -6.36 2.41 10.20
CA GLN A 267 -5.30 3.37 9.95
C GLN A 267 -4.93 3.33 8.47
N ILE A 268 -5.07 4.48 7.81
CA ILE A 268 -4.88 4.61 6.37
C ILE A 268 -3.69 5.52 6.07
N PHE A 269 -2.87 5.08 5.11
CA PHE A 269 -1.72 5.83 4.59
C PHE A 269 -1.86 5.96 3.08
N ILE A 270 -1.88 7.18 2.58
CA ILE A 270 -2.07 7.48 1.16
C ILE A 270 -0.88 8.28 0.65
N SER A 271 -0.36 7.92 -0.50
CA SER A 271 0.51 8.79 -1.28
C SER A 271 -0.27 9.41 -2.43
N THR A 272 -0.14 10.70 -2.64
CA THR A 272 -0.74 11.40 -3.78
C THR A 272 0.13 12.54 -4.28
N HIS A 273 0.00 12.85 -5.56
CA HIS A 273 0.54 14.04 -6.17
C HIS A 273 -0.55 14.94 -6.76
N SER A 274 -1.83 14.57 -6.61
CA SER A 274 -2.98 15.28 -7.16
C SER A 274 -3.54 16.30 -6.18
N LEU A 275 -3.46 17.58 -6.52
CA LEU A 275 -4.13 18.65 -5.76
C LEU A 275 -5.64 18.51 -5.80
N GLU A 276 -6.20 18.06 -6.92
CA GLU A 276 -7.64 17.83 -7.08
C GLU A 276 -8.13 16.72 -6.12
N PHE A 277 -7.34 15.64 -5.96
CA PHE A 277 -7.66 14.59 -4.97
C PHE A 277 -7.65 15.17 -3.55
N ILE A 278 -6.63 15.97 -3.22
CA ILE A 278 -6.52 16.63 -1.93
C ILE A 278 -7.71 17.56 -1.67
N ASP A 279 -8.13 18.36 -2.65
CA ASP A 279 -9.24 19.29 -2.51
C ASP A 279 -10.58 18.56 -2.28
N VAL A 280 -10.81 17.44 -2.99
CA VAL A 280 -11.98 16.57 -2.76
C VAL A 280 -11.90 15.94 -1.37
N LEU A 281 -10.72 15.46 -0.96
CA LEU A 281 -10.51 14.87 0.38
C LEU A 281 -10.83 15.89 1.47
N LEU A 282 -10.26 17.10 1.39
CA LEU A 282 -10.49 18.18 2.37
C LEU A 282 -11.96 18.61 2.47
N SER A 283 -12.74 18.39 1.41
CA SER A 283 -14.19 18.66 1.42
C SER A 283 -15.00 17.56 2.12
N ASN A 284 -14.42 16.38 2.34
CA ASN A 284 -15.10 15.20 2.89
C ASN A 284 -14.57 14.75 4.28
N VAL A 285 -13.50 15.36 4.82
CA VAL A 285 -12.86 14.95 6.10
C VAL A 285 -13.61 15.39 7.36
N ASN A 286 -14.92 15.28 7.40
CA ASN A 286 -15.71 15.61 8.57
C ASN A 286 -15.54 14.54 9.66
N ASN A 287 -15.15 14.93 10.89
CA ASN A 287 -15.00 14.06 12.05
C ASN A 287 -13.93 12.97 11.94
N ILE A 288 -12.91 13.17 11.11
CA ILE A 288 -11.78 12.26 10.98
C ILE A 288 -10.49 13.05 11.22
N ASN A 289 -9.58 12.47 12.00
CA ASN A 289 -8.26 13.04 12.18
C ASN A 289 -7.39 12.75 10.95
N VAL A 290 -7.01 13.80 10.25
CA VAL A 290 -6.17 13.72 9.04
C VAL A 290 -4.89 14.49 9.26
N LYS A 291 -3.78 13.84 8.95
CA LYS A 291 -2.45 14.44 8.91
C LYS A 291 -1.89 14.41 7.50
N PHE A 292 -1.35 15.54 7.10
CA PHE A 292 -0.61 15.69 5.86
C PHE A 292 0.88 15.75 6.15
N PHE A 293 1.66 15.08 5.32
CA PHE A 293 3.13 15.04 5.39
C PHE A 293 3.69 15.42 4.03
N SER A 294 4.21 16.65 3.91
CA SER A 294 4.96 17.06 2.73
C SER A 294 6.38 16.53 2.86
N LEU A 295 6.74 15.57 1.99
CA LEU A 295 8.01 14.86 2.04
C LEU A 295 9.04 15.50 1.13
N GLU A 296 10.27 15.53 1.60
CA GLU A 296 11.44 15.93 0.84
C GLU A 296 12.57 14.91 1.03
N LEU A 297 13.13 14.44 -0.07
CA LEU A 297 14.29 13.54 -0.11
C LEU A 297 15.46 14.25 -0.76
N ASP A 298 16.51 14.51 0.00
CA ASP A 298 17.77 14.97 -0.55
C ASP A 298 18.42 13.84 -1.37
N GLN A 299 18.50 14.02 -2.67
CA GLN A 299 18.98 12.97 -3.59
C GLN A 299 20.46 12.62 -3.40
N ASN A 300 21.26 13.53 -2.85
CA ASN A 300 22.70 13.30 -2.63
C ASN A 300 22.95 12.53 -1.33
N SER A 301 22.44 13.03 -0.22
CA SER A 301 22.61 12.40 1.09
C SER A 301 21.64 11.23 1.31
N GLY A 302 20.45 11.27 0.68
CA GLY A 302 19.35 10.36 0.92
C GLY A 302 18.63 10.61 2.24
N LYS A 303 18.81 11.76 2.83
CA LYS A 303 18.10 12.15 4.03
C LYS A 303 16.65 12.49 3.69
N LEU A 304 15.72 11.81 4.34
CA LEU A 304 14.29 12.10 4.25
C LEU A 304 13.90 13.08 5.34
N SER A 305 13.29 14.17 4.96
CA SER A 305 12.70 15.17 5.85
C SER A 305 11.22 15.37 5.53
N TYR A 306 10.48 15.96 6.43
CA TYR A 306 9.08 16.24 6.22
C TYR A 306 8.62 17.49 6.97
N TYR A 307 7.52 18.04 6.48
CA TYR A 307 6.73 19.02 7.18
C TYR A 307 5.31 18.49 7.34
N SER A 308 4.76 18.50 8.56
CA SER A 308 3.40 17.98 8.82
C SER A 308 2.43 19.11 9.18
N PHE A 309 1.16 18.91 8.80
CA PHE A 309 0.07 19.80 9.11
C PHE A 309 -1.26 19.03 9.17
N ASP A 310 -2.20 19.56 9.93
CA ASP A 310 -3.54 19.01 10.07
C ASP A 310 -4.49 19.47 8.95
N SER A 311 -5.71 18.92 8.94
CA SER A 311 -6.72 19.25 7.93
C SER A 311 -7.13 20.74 7.96
N GLN A 312 -7.18 21.37 9.12
CA GLN A 312 -7.56 22.79 9.22
C GLN A 312 -6.49 23.68 8.57
N SER A 313 -5.23 23.42 8.88
CA SER A 313 -4.10 24.10 8.25
C SER A 313 -4.03 23.85 6.74
N ALA A 314 -4.37 22.62 6.30
CA ALA A 314 -4.45 22.28 4.88
C ALA A 314 -5.55 23.06 4.17
N ILE A 315 -6.75 23.12 4.74
CA ILE A 315 -7.88 23.89 4.20
C ILE A 315 -7.51 25.38 4.09
N PHE A 316 -6.95 25.96 5.15
CA PHE A 316 -6.52 27.35 5.13
C PHE A 316 -5.50 27.61 4.01
N ARG A 317 -4.46 26.78 3.91
CA ARG A 317 -3.42 26.91 2.88
C ARG A 317 -3.99 26.80 1.48
N ARG A 318 -4.92 25.86 1.25
CA ARG A 318 -5.53 25.63 -0.08
C ARG A 318 -6.53 26.74 -0.45
N LYS A 319 -7.42 27.13 0.45
CA LYS A 319 -8.52 28.07 0.17
C LYS A 319 -8.11 29.53 0.23
N GLU A 320 -7.30 29.90 1.24
CA GLU A 320 -6.95 31.30 1.50
C GLU A 320 -5.62 31.70 0.84
N LEU A 321 -4.67 30.77 0.75
CA LEU A 321 -3.34 31.06 0.22
C LEU A 321 -3.09 30.45 -1.18
N GLU A 322 -4.04 29.71 -1.72
CA GLU A 322 -3.88 28.95 -2.98
C GLU A 322 -2.59 28.11 -3.03
N ALA A 323 -2.12 27.69 -1.85
CA ALA A 323 -0.82 27.06 -1.71
C ALA A 323 -0.79 25.65 -2.31
N ASP A 324 0.33 25.32 -2.93
CA ASP A 324 0.63 23.95 -3.35
C ASP A 324 1.18 23.15 -2.17
N LEU A 325 0.36 22.27 -1.58
CA LEU A 325 0.72 21.44 -0.42
C LEU A 325 1.82 20.41 -0.69
N ARG A 326 2.27 20.30 -1.94
CA ARG A 326 3.35 19.40 -2.36
C ARG A 326 4.74 20.05 -2.25
N ARG A 327 4.80 21.30 -1.77
CA ARG A 327 6.03 22.11 -1.66
C ARG A 327 6.34 22.47 -0.22
#